data_6249ba6482f46407d4541f0be836b2c5
#
_entry.id   6249ba6482f46407d4541f0be836b2c5
#
_cell.length_a   1.000
_cell.length_b   1.000
_cell.length_c   1.000
_cell.angle_alpha   90.00
_cell.angle_beta   90.00
_cell.angle_gamma   90.00
#
_symmetry.space_group_name_H-M   'P 1'
#
loop_
_entity.id
_entity.type
_entity.pdbx_description
1 polymer ?
#
loop_
_entity_poly.entity_id
_entity_poly.type
_entity_poly.pdbx_seq_one_letter_code
_entity_poly.pdbx_strand_id
1 'polypeptide(L)'
;MAKRIEASGVTAYYGAFKAIDSVSMTIEPKSVTALIGPSGCGKSTFLRSINRMHEVLPGARVEGRLTVDHQDIYERDVDVTAVRRMIGMVFQRPNPFPTMSIFDNVVAGLRLNGVRGKAALEEAAEKALRGANLWNEVKDRLKKPGGGLSGGQQQRLCIARTIAVEPQIVLMDEPCSALDPISTLAIEDLISQLKDKYTIVIVTHNMQQAARVSDRTAFFSIEKTGDPGRLVEYDDTQKIFTNPAERKTEDYITGRFG
;
A
#
# COMPACT_ATOMS: atom_id res chain seq x y z
N MET A 1 13.37 6.11 8.93
CA MET A 1 14.05 5.10 8.07
C MET A 1 13.05 4.02 7.75
N ALA A 2 13.14 3.39 6.55
CA ALA A 2 12.31 2.25 6.17
C ALA A 2 12.42 1.12 7.19
N LYS A 3 11.33 0.40 7.43
CA LYS A 3 11.23 -0.64 8.47
C LYS A 3 10.84 -1.99 7.90
N ARG A 4 11.30 -3.04 8.57
CA ARG A 4 10.96 -4.43 8.31
C ARG A 4 9.58 -4.75 8.87
N ILE A 5 8.80 -5.58 8.15
CA ILE A 5 7.53 -6.11 8.61
C ILE A 5 7.66 -7.63 8.73
N GLU A 6 7.21 -8.19 9.83
CA GLU A 6 7.13 -9.64 10.02
C GLU A 6 5.71 -10.04 10.41
N ALA A 7 5.12 -10.91 9.61
CA ALA A 7 3.86 -11.55 9.89
C ALA A 7 4.12 -13.01 10.30
N SER A 8 3.53 -13.45 11.41
CA SER A 8 3.65 -14.80 11.93
C SER A 8 2.25 -15.33 12.28
N GLY A 9 1.72 -16.23 11.46
CA GLY A 9 0.41 -16.84 11.63
C GLY A 9 -0.75 -15.83 11.62
N VAL A 10 -0.63 -14.74 10.85
CA VAL A 10 -1.64 -13.68 10.82
C VAL A 10 -2.94 -14.20 10.23
N THR A 11 -4.01 -14.13 11.02
CA THR A 11 -5.37 -14.51 10.67
C THR A 11 -6.28 -13.32 10.89
N ALA A 12 -7.12 -12.96 9.92
CA ALA A 12 -8.02 -11.82 10.03
C ALA A 12 -9.48 -12.19 9.76
N TYR A 13 -10.37 -11.55 10.50
CA TYR A 13 -11.79 -11.83 10.48
C TYR A 13 -12.63 -10.58 10.26
N TYR A 14 -13.79 -10.76 9.63
CA TYR A 14 -14.91 -9.83 9.61
C TYR A 14 -16.09 -10.47 10.35
N GLY A 15 -16.30 -10.13 11.62
CA GLY A 15 -17.24 -10.84 12.48
C GLY A 15 -16.86 -12.32 12.62
N ALA A 16 -17.72 -13.22 12.20
CA ALA A 16 -17.47 -14.67 12.20
C ALA A 16 -16.72 -15.17 10.94
N PHE A 17 -16.66 -14.37 9.86
CA PHE A 17 -16.02 -14.75 8.62
C PHE A 17 -14.51 -14.61 8.73
N LYS A 18 -13.79 -15.71 8.52
CA LYS A 18 -12.33 -15.74 8.42
C LYS A 18 -11.93 -15.34 7.00
N ALA A 19 -11.34 -14.17 6.83
CA ALA A 19 -10.97 -13.64 5.52
C ALA A 19 -9.59 -14.10 5.05
N ILE A 20 -8.62 -14.24 5.99
CA ILE A 20 -7.29 -14.81 5.74
C ILE A 20 -6.93 -15.76 6.87
N ASP A 21 -6.10 -16.76 6.58
CA ASP A 21 -5.74 -17.81 7.51
C ASP A 21 -4.23 -18.04 7.56
N SER A 22 -3.65 -17.81 8.74
CA SER A 22 -2.26 -18.18 9.10
C SER A 22 -1.18 -17.68 8.13
N VAL A 23 -1.24 -16.42 7.72
CA VAL A 23 -0.24 -15.82 6.82
C VAL A 23 1.06 -15.54 7.57
N SER A 24 2.17 -16.11 7.07
CA SER A 24 3.51 -15.89 7.60
C SER A 24 4.46 -15.45 6.50
N MET A 25 5.04 -14.25 6.62
CA MET A 25 6.01 -13.71 5.67
C MET A 25 6.82 -12.58 6.28
N THR A 26 7.98 -12.32 5.70
CA THR A 26 8.83 -11.19 6.07
C THR A 26 8.99 -10.24 4.90
N ILE A 27 8.76 -8.96 5.12
CA ILE A 27 8.93 -7.89 4.13
C ILE A 27 10.13 -7.06 4.54
N GLU A 28 11.16 -7.07 3.70
CA GLU A 28 12.43 -6.41 3.99
C GLU A 28 12.33 -4.88 3.82
N PRO A 29 13.10 -4.10 4.59
CA PRO A 29 13.13 -2.65 4.43
C PRO A 29 13.68 -2.24 3.05
N LYS A 30 13.18 -1.10 2.54
CA LYS A 30 13.58 -0.55 1.23
C LYS A 30 13.40 -1.53 0.07
N SER A 31 12.32 -2.28 0.10
CA SER A 31 11.91 -3.19 -0.96
C SER A 31 10.46 -2.98 -1.33
N VAL A 32 10.09 -3.45 -2.50
CA VAL A 32 8.69 -3.52 -2.95
C VAL A 32 8.25 -4.98 -2.90
N THR A 33 7.24 -5.27 -2.11
CA THR A 33 6.57 -6.59 -2.10
C THR A 33 5.20 -6.48 -2.75
N ALA A 34 4.98 -7.25 -3.82
CA ALA A 34 3.67 -7.36 -4.45
C ALA A 34 2.85 -8.49 -3.84
N LEU A 35 1.57 -8.22 -3.58
CA LEU A 35 0.57 -9.23 -3.20
C LEU A 35 -0.31 -9.48 -4.43
N ILE A 36 -0.25 -10.67 -4.99
CA ILE A 36 -1.02 -11.09 -6.17
C ILE A 36 -1.97 -12.24 -5.84
N GLY A 37 -2.95 -12.49 -6.69
CA GLY A 37 -3.92 -13.57 -6.53
C GLY A 37 -5.33 -13.17 -6.97
N PRO A 38 -6.28 -14.11 -7.04
CA PRO A 38 -7.64 -13.87 -7.49
C PRO A 38 -8.38 -12.86 -6.59
N SER A 39 -9.45 -12.28 -7.11
CA SER A 39 -10.32 -11.41 -6.33
C SER A 39 -10.94 -12.16 -5.14
N GLY A 40 -11.01 -11.50 -4.00
CA GLY A 40 -11.60 -12.09 -2.78
C GLY A 40 -10.67 -13.00 -1.97
N CYS A 41 -9.42 -13.26 -2.39
CA CYS A 41 -8.49 -14.10 -1.63
C CYS A 41 -7.79 -13.39 -0.43
N GLY A 42 -8.27 -12.22 -0.01
CA GLY A 42 -7.83 -11.58 1.24
C GLY A 42 -6.60 -10.67 1.14
N LYS A 43 -6.04 -10.37 -0.04
CA LYS A 43 -4.87 -9.47 -0.22
C LYS A 43 -5.04 -8.12 0.46
N SER A 44 -6.13 -7.41 0.14
CA SER A 44 -6.42 -6.10 0.75
C SER A 44 -6.73 -6.22 2.24
N THR A 45 -7.26 -7.36 2.71
CA THR A 45 -7.44 -7.63 4.14
C THR A 45 -6.08 -7.73 4.84
N PHE A 46 -5.15 -8.51 4.28
CA PHE A 46 -3.79 -8.59 4.80
C PHE A 46 -3.09 -7.23 4.77
N LEU A 47 -3.16 -6.51 3.63
CA LEU A 47 -2.59 -5.17 3.50
C LEU A 47 -3.10 -4.22 4.59
N ARG A 48 -4.43 -4.18 4.81
CA ARG A 48 -5.06 -3.32 5.82
C ARG A 48 -4.82 -3.77 7.26
N SER A 49 -4.43 -5.02 7.47
CA SER A 49 -4.00 -5.49 8.79
C SER A 49 -2.64 -4.89 9.17
N ILE A 50 -1.75 -4.63 8.20
CA ILE A 50 -0.41 -4.07 8.45
C ILE A 50 -0.48 -2.67 9.09
N ASN A 51 -1.49 -1.84 8.76
CA ASN A 51 -1.66 -0.50 9.35
C ASN A 51 -2.87 -0.39 10.29
N ARG A 52 -3.45 -1.52 10.70
CA ARG A 52 -4.61 -1.60 11.58
C ARG A 52 -5.87 -0.89 11.02
N MET A 53 -5.93 -0.67 9.69
CA MET A 53 -7.14 -0.15 9.04
C MET A 53 -8.26 -1.20 8.98
N HIS A 54 -7.91 -2.49 9.10
CA HIS A 54 -8.88 -3.57 9.18
C HIS A 54 -9.85 -3.38 10.35
N GLU A 55 -9.34 -2.95 11.50
CA GLU A 55 -10.11 -2.75 12.74
C GLU A 55 -11.10 -1.56 12.70
N VAL A 56 -11.08 -0.73 11.65
CA VAL A 56 -12.08 0.34 11.47
C VAL A 56 -13.47 -0.25 11.21
N LEU A 57 -13.54 -1.48 10.72
CA LEU A 57 -14.81 -2.16 10.48
C LEU A 57 -15.30 -2.84 11.76
N PRO A 58 -16.58 -2.63 12.15
CA PRO A 58 -17.14 -3.24 13.34
C PRO A 58 -17.01 -4.78 13.30
N GLY A 59 -16.53 -5.36 14.41
CA GLY A 59 -16.34 -6.80 14.53
C GLY A 59 -15.13 -7.37 13.78
N ALA A 60 -14.35 -6.54 13.12
CA ALA A 60 -13.09 -6.99 12.53
C ALA A 60 -12.03 -7.22 13.61
N ARG A 61 -11.25 -8.29 13.48
CA ARG A 61 -10.16 -8.61 14.39
C ARG A 61 -9.03 -9.31 13.65
N VAL A 62 -7.85 -9.23 14.23
CA VAL A 62 -6.62 -9.89 13.74
C VAL A 62 -6.06 -10.75 14.87
N GLU A 63 -5.66 -11.97 14.54
CA GLU A 63 -4.98 -12.91 15.41
C GLU A 63 -3.60 -13.22 14.82
N GLY A 64 -2.71 -13.83 15.62
CA GLY A 64 -1.31 -14.03 15.24
C GLY A 64 -0.46 -12.84 15.65
N ARG A 65 0.71 -12.73 15.06
CA ARG A 65 1.67 -11.67 15.40
C ARG A 65 2.07 -10.89 14.15
N LEU A 66 2.05 -9.55 14.24
CA LEU A 66 2.49 -8.67 13.17
C LEU A 66 3.39 -7.59 13.76
N THR A 67 4.68 -7.66 13.43
CA THR A 67 5.68 -6.76 13.98
C THR A 67 6.24 -5.79 12.94
N VAL A 68 6.62 -4.61 13.40
CA VAL A 68 7.39 -3.63 12.63
C VAL A 68 8.66 -3.33 13.43
N ASP A 69 9.83 -3.70 12.89
CA ASP A 69 11.11 -3.65 13.59
C ASP A 69 11.00 -4.28 14.99
N HIS A 70 10.51 -5.51 15.08
CA HIS A 70 10.36 -6.31 16.30
C HIS A 70 9.26 -5.86 17.27
N GLN A 71 8.63 -4.68 17.10
CA GLN A 71 7.49 -4.24 17.90
C GLN A 71 6.20 -4.80 17.31
N ASP A 72 5.46 -5.57 18.10
CA ASP A 72 4.13 -6.03 17.70
C ASP A 72 3.16 -4.84 17.67
N ILE A 73 2.58 -4.59 16.51
CA ILE A 73 1.66 -3.45 16.34
C ILE A 73 0.25 -3.70 16.89
N TYR A 74 -0.04 -4.93 17.32
CA TYR A 74 -1.31 -5.32 17.93
C TYR A 74 -1.23 -5.46 19.46
N GLU A 75 -0.06 -5.20 20.09
CA GLU A 75 0.04 -5.13 21.53
C GLU A 75 -0.94 -4.10 22.12
N ARG A 76 -1.44 -4.41 23.33
CA ARG A 76 -2.52 -3.65 23.97
C ARG A 76 -2.20 -2.17 24.17
N ASP A 77 -0.94 -1.85 24.42
CA ASP A 77 -0.48 -0.49 24.74
C ASP A 77 0.00 0.30 23.52
N VAL A 78 -0.13 -0.27 22.33
CA VAL A 78 0.31 0.39 21.09
C VAL A 78 -0.70 1.44 20.63
N ASP A 79 -0.25 2.67 20.47
CA ASP A 79 -1.06 3.76 19.90
C ASP A 79 -1.33 3.51 18.40
N VAL A 80 -2.58 3.22 18.08
CA VAL A 80 -3.05 2.98 16.72
C VAL A 80 -2.79 4.19 15.79
N THR A 81 -2.86 5.41 16.34
CA THR A 81 -2.60 6.63 15.57
C THR A 81 -1.13 6.73 15.18
N ALA A 82 -0.24 6.36 16.10
CA ALA A 82 1.20 6.28 15.82
C ALA A 82 1.51 5.22 14.75
N VAL A 83 0.88 4.05 14.81
CA VAL A 83 1.00 3.01 13.77
C VAL A 83 0.56 3.54 12.41
N ARG A 84 -0.61 4.18 12.31
CA ARG A 84 -1.15 4.73 11.04
C ARG A 84 -0.35 5.91 10.50
N ARG A 85 0.35 6.65 11.36
CA ARG A 85 1.29 7.68 10.95
C ARG A 85 2.58 7.09 10.38
N MET A 86 3.07 6.03 11.00
CA MET A 86 4.26 5.29 10.57
C MET A 86 4.04 4.52 9.27
N ILE A 87 2.81 4.04 9.02
CA ILE A 87 2.43 3.18 7.90
C ILE A 87 1.35 3.88 7.08
N GLY A 88 1.79 4.61 6.05
CA GLY A 88 0.90 5.34 5.14
C GLY A 88 0.16 4.41 4.19
N MET A 89 -0.99 4.86 3.67
CA MET A 89 -1.80 4.08 2.73
C MET A 89 -2.25 4.90 1.54
N VAL A 90 -2.13 4.31 0.36
CA VAL A 90 -2.67 4.77 -0.91
C VAL A 90 -3.77 3.81 -1.33
N PHE A 91 -4.96 4.34 -1.60
CA PHE A 91 -6.15 3.55 -1.91
C PHE A 91 -6.30 3.33 -3.42
N GLN A 92 -7.09 2.32 -3.77
CA GLN A 92 -7.40 1.92 -5.14
C GLN A 92 -8.00 3.07 -5.96
N ARG A 93 -8.97 3.78 -5.39
CA ARG A 93 -9.53 4.97 -6.01
C ARG A 93 -8.87 6.20 -5.44
N PRO A 94 -8.39 7.14 -6.29
CA PRO A 94 -7.88 8.40 -5.79
C PRO A 94 -8.91 9.07 -4.88
N ASN A 95 -8.48 9.48 -3.70
CA ASN A 95 -9.34 10.08 -2.68
C ASN A 95 -8.79 11.41 -2.15
N PRO A 96 -8.41 12.37 -3.01
CA PRO A 96 -8.08 13.69 -2.53
C PRO A 96 -9.29 14.31 -1.85
N PHE A 97 -9.07 15.21 -0.91
CA PHE A 97 -10.15 16.05 -0.37
C PHE A 97 -10.58 17.01 -1.48
N PRO A 98 -11.78 16.82 -2.10
CA PRO A 98 -12.06 17.43 -3.40
C PRO A 98 -12.19 18.94 -3.35
N THR A 99 -12.64 19.49 -2.24
CA THR A 99 -12.82 20.95 -2.00
C THR A 99 -11.57 21.62 -1.45
N MET A 100 -10.63 20.86 -0.90
CA MET A 100 -9.36 21.38 -0.44
C MET A 100 -8.44 21.69 -1.61
N SER A 101 -7.59 22.70 -1.45
CA SER A 101 -6.55 23.02 -2.43
C SER A 101 -5.55 21.86 -2.57
N ILE A 102 -4.78 21.84 -3.67
CA ILE A 102 -3.69 20.89 -3.87
C ILE A 102 -2.71 20.97 -2.69
N PHE A 103 -2.33 22.18 -2.28
CA PHE A 103 -1.46 22.41 -1.14
C PHE A 103 -2.06 21.84 0.15
N ASP A 104 -3.31 22.18 0.47
CA ASP A 104 -3.96 21.73 1.70
C ASP A 104 -4.13 20.20 1.75
N ASN A 105 -4.37 19.55 0.61
CA ASN A 105 -4.36 18.09 0.52
C ASN A 105 -3.02 17.50 0.97
N VAL A 106 -1.90 18.03 0.47
CA VAL A 106 -0.57 17.51 0.80
C VAL A 106 -0.25 17.71 2.28
N VAL A 107 -0.52 18.89 2.82
CA VAL A 107 -0.13 19.21 4.21
C VAL A 107 -1.16 18.82 5.26
N ALA A 108 -2.27 18.19 4.87
CA ALA A 108 -3.35 17.82 5.79
C ALA A 108 -2.85 16.98 6.98
N GLY A 109 -2.06 15.94 6.69
CA GLY A 109 -1.48 15.07 7.73
C GLY A 109 -0.47 15.79 8.62
N LEU A 110 0.32 16.69 8.06
CA LEU A 110 1.28 17.50 8.84
C LEU A 110 0.57 18.43 9.83
N ARG A 111 -0.51 19.07 9.40
CA ARG A 111 -1.33 19.92 10.27
C ARG A 111 -1.98 19.13 11.41
N LEU A 112 -2.49 17.93 11.11
CA LEU A 112 -3.03 17.02 12.14
C LEU A 112 -1.95 16.60 13.14
N ASN A 113 -0.70 16.48 12.70
CA ASN A 113 0.45 16.20 13.56
C ASN A 113 1.01 17.47 14.27
N GLY A 114 0.31 18.62 14.19
CA GLY A 114 0.66 19.84 14.93
C GLY A 114 1.67 20.76 14.22
N VAL A 115 2.07 20.47 12.98
CA VAL A 115 2.94 21.37 12.20
C VAL A 115 2.14 22.62 11.78
N ARG A 116 2.56 23.82 12.22
CA ARG A 116 1.84 25.08 12.00
C ARG A 116 2.63 26.15 11.25
N GLY A 117 3.95 26.03 11.16
CA GLY A 117 4.83 27.01 10.50
C GLY A 117 4.58 27.03 8.99
N LYS A 118 4.23 28.21 8.43
CA LYS A 118 3.95 28.35 7.00
C LYS A 118 5.12 27.89 6.13
N ALA A 119 6.34 28.34 6.43
CA ALA A 119 7.53 27.97 5.68
C ALA A 119 7.79 26.46 5.73
N ALA A 120 7.65 25.81 6.90
CA ALA A 120 7.81 24.37 7.04
C ALA A 120 6.77 23.58 6.23
N LEU A 121 5.52 24.06 6.19
CA LEU A 121 4.46 23.43 5.40
C LEU A 121 4.70 23.60 3.89
N GLU A 122 5.19 24.76 3.45
CA GLU A 122 5.52 25.04 2.04
C GLU A 122 6.69 24.17 1.58
N GLU A 123 7.74 24.06 2.36
CA GLU A 123 8.89 23.19 2.09
C GLU A 123 8.49 21.71 2.02
N ALA A 124 7.72 21.25 3.00
CA ALA A 124 7.23 19.87 3.03
C ALA A 124 6.30 19.55 1.85
N ALA A 125 5.43 20.51 1.47
CA ALA A 125 4.55 20.34 0.33
C ALA A 125 5.32 20.25 -0.99
N GLU A 126 6.29 21.13 -1.21
CA GLU A 126 7.15 21.08 -2.39
C GLU A 126 7.93 19.75 -2.44
N LYS A 127 8.57 19.35 -1.33
CA LYS A 127 9.30 18.11 -1.22
C LYS A 127 8.43 16.89 -1.55
N ALA A 128 7.22 16.84 -1.01
CA ALA A 128 6.28 15.75 -1.23
C ALA A 128 5.75 15.73 -2.67
N LEU A 129 5.40 16.88 -3.26
CA LEU A 129 4.95 16.99 -4.63
C LEU A 129 6.07 16.63 -5.64
N ARG A 130 7.31 17.00 -5.36
CA ARG A 130 8.48 16.56 -6.15
C ARG A 130 8.68 15.05 -6.00
N GLY A 131 8.62 14.52 -4.78
CA GLY A 131 8.71 13.09 -4.50
C GLY A 131 7.60 12.26 -5.12
N ALA A 132 6.47 12.86 -5.49
CA ALA A 132 5.36 12.23 -6.21
C ALA A 132 5.35 12.55 -7.71
N ASN A 133 6.41 13.14 -8.26
CA ASN A 133 6.54 13.57 -9.66
C ASN A 133 5.37 14.44 -10.15
N LEU A 134 4.79 15.28 -9.26
CA LEU A 134 3.62 16.13 -9.56
C LEU A 134 3.95 17.62 -9.54
N TRP A 135 5.06 18.04 -8.91
CA TRP A 135 5.41 19.45 -8.70
C TRP A 135 5.33 20.30 -9.96
N ASN A 136 5.99 19.88 -11.03
CA ASN A 136 6.08 20.66 -12.26
C ASN A 136 4.72 20.90 -12.93
N GLU A 137 3.74 20.03 -12.67
CA GLU A 137 2.40 20.13 -13.22
C GLU A 137 1.48 21.05 -12.39
N VAL A 138 1.80 21.24 -11.09
CA VAL A 138 0.86 21.91 -10.17
C VAL A 138 1.42 23.13 -9.45
N LYS A 139 2.73 23.41 -9.52
CA LYS A 139 3.41 24.50 -8.79
C LYS A 139 2.75 25.87 -8.95
N ASP A 140 2.20 26.17 -10.14
CA ASP A 140 1.55 27.44 -10.44
C ASP A 140 0.05 27.48 -10.07
N ARG A 141 -0.49 26.37 -9.56
CA ARG A 141 -1.90 26.21 -9.21
C ARG A 141 -2.16 25.51 -7.87
N LEU A 142 -1.23 25.60 -6.94
CA LEU A 142 -1.32 24.96 -5.61
C LEU A 142 -2.57 25.33 -4.80
N LYS A 143 -3.13 26.51 -5.05
CA LYS A 143 -4.37 27.00 -4.40
C LYS A 143 -5.65 26.50 -5.07
N LYS A 144 -5.57 25.82 -6.22
CA LYS A 144 -6.75 25.26 -6.90
C LYS A 144 -7.21 23.97 -6.21
N PRO A 145 -8.51 23.64 -6.27
CA PRO A 145 -9.04 22.39 -5.69
C PRO A 145 -8.38 21.14 -6.26
N GLY A 146 -8.07 20.17 -5.38
CA GLY A 146 -7.48 18.91 -5.77
C GLY A 146 -8.39 18.04 -6.63
N GLY A 147 -9.71 18.18 -6.49
CA GLY A 147 -10.70 17.47 -7.30
C GLY A 147 -10.70 17.83 -8.79
N GLY A 148 -10.10 18.96 -9.19
CA GLY A 148 -9.97 19.38 -10.59
C GLY A 148 -8.79 18.77 -11.35
N LEU A 149 -8.02 17.91 -10.73
CA LEU A 149 -6.90 17.18 -11.35
C LEU A 149 -7.38 15.94 -12.14
N SER A 150 -6.61 15.49 -13.13
CA SER A 150 -6.86 14.20 -13.80
C SER A 150 -6.72 13.03 -12.83
N GLY A 151 -7.24 11.84 -13.17
CA GLY A 151 -7.18 10.65 -12.31
C GLY A 151 -5.74 10.30 -11.88
N GLY A 152 -4.80 10.29 -12.82
CA GLY A 152 -3.38 10.04 -12.52
C GLY A 152 -2.75 11.14 -11.66
N GLN A 153 -3.11 12.41 -11.88
CA GLN A 153 -2.67 13.53 -11.04
C GLN A 153 -3.27 13.43 -9.62
N GLN A 154 -4.55 13.04 -9.50
CA GLN A 154 -5.19 12.84 -8.19
C GLN A 154 -4.50 11.70 -7.42
N GLN A 155 -4.15 10.60 -8.10
CA GLN A 155 -3.45 9.50 -7.46
C GLN A 155 -2.05 9.93 -6.98
N ARG A 156 -1.29 10.65 -7.81
CA ARG A 156 0.01 11.21 -7.39
C ARG A 156 -0.15 12.25 -6.26
N LEU A 157 -1.26 13.00 -6.22
CA LEU A 157 -1.57 13.88 -5.10
C LEU A 157 -1.82 13.08 -3.80
N CYS A 158 -2.53 11.95 -3.88
CA CYS A 158 -2.73 11.06 -2.73
C CYS A 158 -1.41 10.43 -2.26
N ILE A 159 -0.51 10.08 -3.19
CA ILE A 159 0.85 9.62 -2.84
C ILE A 159 1.62 10.76 -2.17
N ALA A 160 1.61 11.99 -2.74
CA ALA A 160 2.25 13.15 -2.13
C ALA A 160 1.76 13.41 -0.71
N ARG A 161 0.44 13.37 -0.49
CA ARG A 161 -0.18 13.48 0.85
C ARG A 161 0.33 12.39 1.81
N THR A 162 0.46 11.17 1.31
CA THR A 162 0.93 10.03 2.11
C THR A 162 2.40 10.19 2.50
N ILE A 163 3.28 10.57 1.57
CA ILE A 163 4.72 10.70 1.85
C ILE A 163 5.09 12.02 2.54
N ALA A 164 4.21 13.03 2.57
CA ALA A 164 4.45 14.31 3.23
C ALA A 164 4.70 14.17 4.74
N VAL A 165 4.07 13.18 5.38
CA VAL A 165 4.27 12.90 6.81
C VAL A 165 5.50 12.02 7.09
N GLU A 166 6.29 11.72 6.07
CA GLU A 166 7.49 10.90 6.12
C GLU A 166 7.26 9.53 6.80
N PRO A 167 6.32 8.71 6.29
CA PRO A 167 6.08 7.39 6.84
C PRO A 167 7.34 6.51 6.68
N GLN A 168 7.34 5.34 7.29
CA GLN A 168 8.42 4.37 7.17
C GLN A 168 8.06 3.23 6.22
N ILE A 169 6.76 3.00 6.07
CA ILE A 169 6.15 2.00 5.22
C ILE A 169 5.04 2.67 4.40
N VAL A 170 4.90 2.30 3.13
CA VAL A 170 3.81 2.75 2.24
C VAL A 170 3.07 1.53 1.72
N LEU A 171 1.79 1.46 2.04
CA LEU A 171 0.87 0.43 1.53
C LEU A 171 0.11 0.99 0.33
N MET A 172 -0.04 0.20 -0.72
CA MET A 172 -0.75 0.59 -1.94
C MET A 172 -1.77 -0.49 -2.33
N ASP A 173 -3.05 -0.17 -2.26
CA ASP A 173 -4.14 -1.09 -2.62
C ASP A 173 -4.55 -0.80 -4.07
N GLU A 174 -4.09 -1.58 -5.04
CA GLU A 174 -4.36 -1.46 -6.47
C GLU A 174 -4.21 -0.02 -7.03
N PRO A 175 -3.08 0.66 -6.84
CA PRO A 175 -2.95 2.11 -7.08
C PRO A 175 -3.13 2.55 -8.53
N CYS A 176 -3.11 1.62 -9.49
CA CYS A 176 -3.20 1.90 -10.92
C CYS A 176 -4.49 1.36 -11.59
N SER A 177 -5.37 0.68 -10.86
CA SER A 177 -6.51 -0.05 -11.46
C SER A 177 -7.53 0.85 -12.20
N ALA A 178 -7.59 2.13 -11.86
CA ALA A 178 -8.52 3.10 -12.46
C ALA A 178 -7.83 4.12 -13.38
N LEU A 179 -6.56 3.85 -13.77
CA LEU A 179 -5.72 4.80 -14.53
C LEU A 179 -5.52 4.34 -15.97
N ASP A 180 -5.27 5.30 -16.83
CA ASP A 180 -4.81 5.06 -18.20
C ASP A 180 -3.37 4.51 -18.23
N PRO A 181 -2.93 3.91 -19.35
CA PRO A 181 -1.60 3.30 -19.42
C PRO A 181 -0.43 4.25 -19.15
N ILE A 182 -0.53 5.51 -19.58
CA ILE A 182 0.53 6.52 -19.38
C ILE A 182 0.64 6.87 -17.90
N SER A 183 -0.50 7.11 -17.25
CA SER A 183 -0.58 7.37 -15.81
C SER A 183 -0.10 6.16 -14.99
N THR A 184 -0.39 4.95 -15.45
CA THR A 184 0.09 3.71 -14.82
C THR A 184 1.61 3.64 -14.83
N LEU A 185 2.25 3.83 -15.98
CA LEU A 185 3.72 3.85 -16.08
C LEU A 185 4.34 4.91 -15.18
N ALA A 186 3.76 6.11 -15.13
CA ALA A 186 4.25 7.17 -14.25
C ALA A 186 4.19 6.80 -12.75
N ILE A 187 3.18 6.01 -12.33
CA ILE A 187 3.08 5.50 -10.96
C ILE A 187 4.10 4.37 -10.73
N GLU A 188 4.33 3.49 -11.70
CA GLU A 188 5.32 2.42 -11.60
C GLU A 188 6.75 2.98 -11.45
N ASP A 189 7.11 3.98 -12.26
CA ASP A 189 8.38 4.70 -12.13
C ASP A 189 8.51 5.37 -10.77
N LEU A 190 7.42 5.96 -10.28
CA LEU A 190 7.37 6.57 -8.96
C LEU A 190 7.58 5.54 -7.84
N ILE A 191 6.94 4.37 -7.90
CA ILE A 191 7.15 3.27 -6.93
C ILE A 191 8.63 2.87 -6.90
N SER A 192 9.26 2.72 -8.06
CA SER A 192 10.68 2.38 -8.17
C SER A 192 11.61 3.42 -7.53
N GLN A 193 11.26 4.71 -7.57
CA GLN A 193 12.01 5.78 -6.91
C GLN A 193 11.76 5.81 -5.39
N LEU A 194 10.52 5.52 -4.96
CA LEU A 194 10.15 5.56 -3.56
C LEU A 194 10.77 4.43 -2.73
N LYS A 195 11.08 3.28 -3.32
CA LYS A 195 11.68 2.14 -2.60
C LYS A 195 13.02 2.45 -1.96
N ASP A 196 13.77 3.42 -2.48
CA ASP A 196 15.04 3.84 -1.88
C ASP A 196 14.87 4.41 -0.46
N LYS A 197 13.67 4.89 -0.14
CA LYS A 197 13.34 5.55 1.13
C LYS A 197 12.36 4.78 1.99
N TYR A 198 11.46 4.02 1.38
CA TYR A 198 10.32 3.39 2.05
C TYR A 198 10.32 1.88 1.84
N THR A 199 9.72 1.15 2.77
CA THR A 199 9.26 -0.22 2.54
C THR A 199 7.89 -0.12 1.88
N ILE A 200 7.68 -0.79 0.75
CA ILE A 200 6.44 -0.68 -0.03
C ILE A 200 5.77 -2.05 -0.12
N VAL A 201 4.47 -2.10 0.16
CA VAL A 201 3.63 -3.28 -0.08
C VAL A 201 2.52 -2.87 -1.04
N ILE A 202 2.44 -3.54 -2.18
CA ILE A 202 1.45 -3.23 -3.22
C ILE A 202 0.54 -4.43 -3.46
N VAL A 203 -0.77 -4.21 -3.45
CA VAL A 203 -1.74 -5.16 -4.01
C VAL A 203 -1.95 -4.83 -5.46
N THR A 204 -1.87 -5.81 -6.34
CA THR A 204 -2.23 -5.64 -7.75
C THR A 204 -2.78 -6.94 -8.34
N HIS A 205 -3.71 -6.81 -9.26
CA HIS A 205 -4.18 -7.91 -10.12
C HIS A 205 -3.49 -7.91 -11.49
N ASN A 206 -2.63 -6.92 -11.77
CA ASN A 206 -1.86 -6.83 -13.00
C ASN A 206 -0.49 -7.51 -12.81
N MET A 207 -0.32 -8.69 -13.42
CA MET A 207 0.91 -9.49 -13.33
C MET A 207 2.12 -8.75 -13.91
N GLN A 208 1.93 -8.00 -15.00
CA GLN A 208 3.01 -7.23 -15.61
C GLN A 208 3.48 -6.10 -14.69
N GLN A 209 2.56 -5.45 -13.99
CA GLN A 209 2.89 -4.44 -12.99
C GLN A 209 3.70 -5.08 -11.85
N ALA A 210 3.20 -6.18 -11.26
CA ALA A 210 3.92 -6.88 -10.20
C ALA A 210 5.35 -7.24 -10.64
N ALA A 211 5.51 -7.81 -11.84
CA ALA A 211 6.82 -8.19 -12.38
C ALA A 211 7.78 -7.02 -12.60
N ARG A 212 7.25 -5.80 -12.91
CA ARG A 212 8.09 -4.62 -13.15
C ARG A 212 8.51 -3.90 -11.87
N VAL A 213 7.61 -3.80 -10.88
CA VAL A 213 7.84 -2.89 -9.75
C VAL A 213 8.30 -3.59 -8.48
N SER A 214 8.10 -4.90 -8.32
CA SER A 214 8.38 -5.58 -7.06
C SER A 214 9.70 -6.35 -7.07
N ASP A 215 10.34 -6.39 -5.90
CA ASP A 215 11.51 -7.21 -5.63
C ASP A 215 11.08 -8.62 -5.19
N ARG A 216 9.99 -8.71 -4.43
CA ARG A 216 9.40 -9.98 -3.99
C ARG A 216 7.90 -10.01 -4.27
N THR A 217 7.38 -11.20 -4.51
CA THR A 217 5.96 -11.40 -4.80
C THR A 217 5.38 -12.48 -3.91
N ALA A 218 4.22 -12.19 -3.31
CA ALA A 218 3.43 -13.10 -2.49
C ALA A 218 2.14 -13.47 -3.25
N PHE A 219 1.96 -14.74 -3.52
CA PHE A 219 0.75 -15.26 -4.15
C PHE A 219 -0.23 -15.74 -3.09
N PHE A 220 -1.42 -15.13 -3.09
CA PHE A 220 -2.54 -15.50 -2.24
C PHE A 220 -3.59 -16.26 -3.04
N SER A 221 -4.18 -17.29 -2.45
CA SER A 221 -5.28 -18.06 -3.08
C SER A 221 -6.28 -18.54 -2.02
N ILE A 222 -7.43 -18.99 -2.51
CA ILE A 222 -8.47 -19.72 -1.76
C ILE A 222 -8.59 -21.13 -2.33
N GLU A 223 -9.06 -22.09 -1.53
CA GLU A 223 -9.34 -23.44 -2.04
C GLU A 223 -10.69 -23.49 -2.75
N LYS A 224 -11.71 -22.92 -2.13
CA LYS A 224 -13.07 -22.81 -2.66
C LYS A 224 -13.64 -21.45 -2.35
N THR A 225 -14.63 -21.02 -3.10
CA THR A 225 -15.38 -19.78 -2.83
C THR A 225 -15.92 -19.82 -1.41
N GLY A 226 -15.58 -18.81 -0.62
CA GLY A 226 -15.97 -18.70 0.80
C GLY A 226 -14.92 -19.20 1.79
N ASP A 227 -13.87 -19.89 1.32
CA ASP A 227 -12.76 -20.26 2.17
C ASP A 227 -11.86 -19.04 2.48
N PRO A 228 -11.14 -19.04 3.60
CA PRO A 228 -10.18 -18.01 3.90
C PRO A 228 -9.00 -18.03 2.92
N GLY A 229 -8.53 -16.84 2.57
CA GLY A 229 -7.33 -16.71 1.76
C GLY A 229 -6.08 -17.17 2.52
N ARG A 230 -5.15 -17.76 1.79
CA ARG A 230 -3.85 -18.23 2.32
C ARG A 230 -2.72 -17.73 1.45
N LEU A 231 -1.57 -17.55 2.07
CA LEU A 231 -0.32 -17.37 1.36
C LEU A 231 0.10 -18.74 0.80
N VAL A 232 0.16 -18.85 -0.52
CA VAL A 232 0.55 -20.07 -1.22
C VAL A 232 2.06 -20.10 -1.46
N GLU A 233 2.60 -18.98 -1.96
CA GLU A 233 4.02 -18.87 -2.27
C GLU A 233 4.50 -17.43 -2.05
N TYR A 234 5.74 -17.28 -1.55
CA TYR A 234 6.39 -16.01 -1.37
C TYR A 234 7.88 -16.13 -1.67
N ASP A 235 8.32 -15.50 -2.76
CA ASP A 235 9.71 -15.57 -3.18
C ASP A 235 10.12 -14.31 -3.98
N ASP A 236 11.36 -14.30 -4.50
CA ASP A 236 11.81 -13.28 -5.42
C ASP A 236 10.88 -13.19 -6.63
N THR A 237 10.55 -11.97 -7.04
CA THR A 237 9.59 -11.73 -8.14
C THR A 237 9.99 -12.47 -9.41
N GLN A 238 11.27 -12.42 -9.78
CA GLN A 238 11.75 -13.13 -10.96
C GLN A 238 11.46 -14.65 -10.86
N LYS A 239 11.71 -15.25 -9.70
CA LYS A 239 11.46 -16.68 -9.50
C LYS A 239 9.97 -17.00 -9.59
N ILE A 240 9.11 -16.21 -8.93
CA ILE A 240 7.66 -16.39 -8.99
C ILE A 240 7.15 -16.38 -10.44
N PHE A 241 7.66 -15.46 -11.29
CA PHE A 241 7.16 -15.32 -12.67
C PHE A 241 7.83 -16.23 -13.70
N THR A 242 8.98 -16.85 -13.39
CA THR A 242 9.71 -17.70 -14.36
C THR A 242 9.77 -19.18 -13.98
N ASN A 243 9.83 -19.47 -12.68
CA ASN A 243 9.96 -20.85 -12.16
C ASN A 243 9.36 -20.96 -10.75
N PRO A 244 8.03 -20.76 -10.59
CA PRO A 244 7.37 -20.90 -9.30
C PRO A 244 7.50 -22.32 -8.77
N ALA A 245 7.55 -22.45 -7.44
CA ALA A 245 7.64 -23.75 -6.78
C ALA A 245 6.27 -24.45 -6.67
N GLU A 246 5.19 -23.64 -6.62
CA GLU A 246 3.84 -24.11 -6.42
C GLU A 246 3.05 -24.13 -7.75
N ARG A 247 2.47 -25.28 -8.09
CA ARG A 247 1.65 -25.42 -9.30
C ARG A 247 0.50 -24.41 -9.37
N LYS A 248 -0.13 -24.10 -8.24
CA LYS A 248 -1.20 -23.08 -8.19
C LYS A 248 -0.71 -21.70 -8.60
N THR A 249 0.53 -21.37 -8.26
CA THR A 249 1.17 -20.11 -8.68
C THR A 249 1.39 -20.12 -10.19
N GLU A 250 1.92 -21.21 -10.75
CA GLU A 250 2.13 -21.38 -12.18
C GLU A 250 0.82 -21.24 -12.97
N ASP A 251 -0.23 -21.97 -12.54
CA ASP A 251 -1.55 -21.92 -13.17
C ASP A 251 -2.13 -20.50 -13.17
N TYR A 252 -1.96 -19.76 -12.04
CA TYR A 252 -2.43 -18.38 -11.94
C TYR A 252 -1.69 -17.43 -12.88
N ILE A 253 -0.37 -17.48 -12.92
CA ILE A 253 0.46 -16.58 -13.74
C ILE A 253 0.25 -16.84 -15.23
N THR A 254 0.08 -18.11 -15.61
CA THR A 254 -0.12 -18.51 -17.01
C THR A 254 -1.57 -18.36 -17.50
N GLY A 255 -2.48 -17.91 -16.64
CA GLY A 255 -3.91 -17.74 -16.97
C GLY A 255 -4.66 -19.07 -17.13
N ARG A 256 -4.12 -20.17 -16.64
CA ARG A 256 -4.77 -21.51 -16.63
C ARG A 256 -5.69 -21.72 -15.41
N PHE A 257 -6.10 -20.64 -14.81
CA PHE A 257 -7.01 -20.61 -13.69
C PHE A 257 -8.44 -20.83 -14.20
N GLY A 258 -9.02 -21.97 -13.91
CA GLY A 258 -10.41 -22.34 -14.26
C GLY A 258 -10.99 -23.28 -13.21
#